data_655320d5e3f7f3ab8601b292e0b5a437
#
_entry.id   655320d5e3f7f3ab8601b292e0b5a437
#
_cell.length_a   1.000
_cell.length_b   1.000
_cell.length_c   1.000
_cell.angle_alpha   90.00
_cell.angle_beta   90.00
_cell.angle_gamma   90.00
#
_symmetry.space_group_name_H-M   'P 1'
#
loop_
_entity.id
_entity.type
_entity.pdbx_description
1 polymer ?
#
loop_
_entity_poly.entity_id
_entity_poly.type
_entity_poly.pdbx_seq_one_letter_code
_entity_poly.pdbx_strand_id
1 'polypeptide(L)'
;MHHPHSRRSTAGHLTLLFLTMALVTVCPDLALAQASPFMTGATAIQTNARVAREYLVALPVELNPDQRVALARGFSRELTDRYQFAIDLSVHAPRDYPGSDPRNFHAHLLATTREVGVEGLTRKTTLEMNDAMRRELGLPPTVSELFHVRKRWASVANESLREAGIDARIDHRSLAAQGIDREPYPYLPHSAFQMERHGFLSVQGERLRQEYRERVEARREAAHALSASRVTAEAQARGLTEDTQRLSEDRRRKPQSSEEVRRQARENWLKMREEMREQSRAGGERSRDDDLSL
;
A
#
# COMPACT_ATOMS: atom_id res chain seq x y z
N MET A 1 -6.40 40.74 -32.10
CA MET A 1 -6.59 39.26 -32.07
C MET A 1 -5.68 38.67 -31.00
N HIS A 2 -6.22 38.46 -29.79
CA HIS A 2 -5.47 37.91 -28.67
C HIS A 2 -5.85 36.44 -28.52
N HIS A 3 -4.86 35.55 -28.62
CA HIS A 3 -5.00 34.14 -28.26
C HIS A 3 -4.72 33.97 -26.76
N PRO A 4 -5.57 33.24 -26.01
CA PRO A 4 -5.28 32.90 -24.64
C PRO A 4 -4.36 31.65 -24.56
N HIS A 5 -3.22 31.80 -23.90
CA HIS A 5 -2.34 30.71 -23.54
C HIS A 5 -3.02 29.80 -22.50
N SER A 6 -3.33 28.56 -22.90
CA SER A 6 -3.69 27.46 -22.04
C SER A 6 -2.53 27.14 -21.11
N ARG A 7 -2.70 27.41 -19.80
CA ARG A 7 -1.81 26.92 -18.74
C ARG A 7 -2.07 25.42 -18.57
N ARG A 8 -1.17 24.60 -19.08
CA ARG A 8 -1.11 23.17 -18.71
C ARG A 8 -0.68 23.10 -17.24
N SER A 9 -1.58 22.61 -16.40
CA SER A 9 -1.30 22.17 -15.05
C SER A 9 -0.28 21.03 -15.11
N THR A 10 0.96 21.29 -14.74
CA THR A 10 1.95 20.25 -14.48
C THR A 10 1.59 19.62 -13.16
N ALA A 11 1.06 18.39 -13.23
CA ALA A 11 0.85 17.54 -12.06
C ALA A 11 2.19 17.43 -11.31
N GLY A 12 2.23 17.98 -10.09
CA GLY A 12 3.40 17.96 -9.23
C GLY A 12 3.82 16.51 -8.96
N HIS A 13 5.06 16.22 -9.28
CA HIS A 13 5.68 14.94 -8.93
C HIS A 13 5.76 14.85 -7.41
N LEU A 14 4.96 13.95 -6.83
CA LEU A 14 4.96 13.64 -5.42
C LEU A 14 6.31 13.02 -5.06
N THR A 15 7.25 13.82 -4.55
CA THR A 15 8.55 13.33 -4.08
C THR A 15 8.35 12.61 -2.77
N LEU A 16 8.34 11.27 -2.81
CA LEU A 16 8.18 10.42 -1.65
C LEU A 16 9.48 10.39 -0.85
N LEU A 17 9.55 11.17 0.22
CA LEU A 17 10.65 11.09 1.20
C LEU A 17 10.45 9.85 2.10
N PHE A 18 11.40 8.92 2.04
CA PHE A 18 11.43 7.75 2.92
C PHE A 18 11.99 8.12 4.29
N LEU A 19 11.19 7.91 5.32
CA LEU A 19 11.67 7.94 6.70
C LEU A 19 12.35 6.59 7.00
N THR A 20 13.68 6.51 6.84
CA THR A 20 14.46 5.37 7.32
C THR A 20 14.76 5.59 8.80
N MET A 21 14.04 4.91 9.69
CA MET A 21 14.51 4.78 11.08
C MET A 21 15.58 3.70 11.11
N ALA A 22 16.84 4.12 11.09
CA ALA A 22 17.95 3.22 11.30
C ALA A 22 17.97 2.77 12.77
N LEU A 23 17.91 1.47 12.99
CA LEU A 23 18.23 0.88 14.30
C LEU A 23 19.75 0.99 14.48
N VAL A 24 20.19 1.70 15.51
CA VAL A 24 21.60 1.96 15.75
C VAL A 24 22.41 0.68 15.80
N THR A 25 23.37 0.58 14.91
CA THR A 25 24.48 -0.34 15.04
C THR A 25 25.42 0.22 16.10
N VAL A 26 25.66 -0.53 17.15
CA VAL A 26 26.66 -0.20 18.18
C VAL A 26 28.01 0.00 17.51
N CYS A 27 28.58 1.19 17.57
CA CYS A 27 29.99 1.39 17.30
C CYS A 27 30.79 0.70 18.42
N PRO A 28 31.57 -0.37 18.16
CA PRO A 28 32.33 -1.04 19.21
C PRO A 28 33.50 -0.18 19.77
N ASP A 29 33.87 0.90 19.08
CA ASP A 29 34.99 1.73 19.44
C ASP A 29 34.73 2.81 20.51
N LEU A 30 33.47 2.98 20.96
CA LEU A 30 33.17 3.88 22.08
C LEU A 30 33.22 3.20 23.45
N ALA A 31 33.66 1.96 23.53
CA ALA A 31 33.80 1.22 24.80
C ALA A 31 34.94 1.70 25.70
N LEU A 32 35.72 2.69 25.28
CA LEU A 32 36.86 3.29 26.04
C LEU A 32 36.52 4.66 26.65
N ALA A 33 35.27 5.06 26.76
CA ALA A 33 34.90 6.18 27.62
C ALA A 33 35.12 5.75 29.08
N GLN A 34 36.13 6.31 29.68
CA GLN A 34 36.58 6.06 31.04
C GLN A 34 35.40 6.00 32.01
N ALA A 35 35.25 4.86 32.67
CA ALA A 35 34.28 4.67 33.74
C ALA A 35 34.55 5.69 34.85
N SER A 36 33.58 6.58 35.06
CA SER A 36 33.59 7.48 36.22
C SER A 36 33.65 6.64 37.50
N PRO A 37 34.45 7.01 38.52
CA PRO A 37 34.72 6.19 39.70
C PRO A 37 33.53 6.05 40.67
N PHE A 38 32.32 6.45 40.28
CA PHE A 38 31.15 6.42 41.14
C PHE A 38 30.19 5.21 40.95
N MET A 39 30.62 4.17 40.21
CA MET A 39 29.81 2.94 40.05
C MET A 39 30.33 1.82 40.97
N THR A 40 30.12 1.93 42.27
CA THR A 40 30.23 0.80 43.22
C THR A 40 28.92 -0.03 43.15
N GLY A 41 28.87 -0.91 42.20
CA GLY A 41 27.86 -1.95 42.06
C GLY A 41 28.22 -2.75 40.84
N ALA A 42 28.69 -4.01 41.02
CA ALA A 42 29.01 -4.93 39.94
C ALA A 42 27.75 -5.22 39.11
N THR A 43 27.40 -4.29 38.24
CA THR A 43 26.36 -4.53 37.21
C THR A 43 27.04 -5.33 36.11
N ALA A 44 26.59 -6.56 35.89
CA ALA A 44 27.02 -7.36 34.75
C ALA A 44 26.97 -6.53 33.49
N ILE A 45 28.11 -6.33 32.82
CA ILE A 45 28.22 -5.64 31.56
C ILE A 45 27.45 -6.48 30.52
N GLN A 46 26.26 -6.06 30.17
CA GLN A 46 25.52 -6.68 29.08
C GLN A 46 26.23 -6.35 27.78
N THR A 47 26.82 -7.33 27.12
CA THR A 47 27.60 -7.19 25.89
C THR A 47 26.79 -6.63 24.71
N ASN A 48 25.45 -6.63 24.81
CA ASN A 48 24.52 -6.10 23.82
C ASN A 48 23.69 -4.90 24.35
N ALA A 49 24.21 -4.20 25.36
CA ALA A 49 23.53 -3.01 25.90
C ALA A 49 23.52 -1.89 24.87
N ARG A 50 22.32 -1.37 24.57
CA ARG A 50 22.17 -0.19 23.73
C ARG A 50 22.51 1.06 24.54
N VAL A 51 23.51 1.83 24.09
CA VAL A 51 23.97 3.03 24.79
C VAL A 51 23.30 4.31 24.32
N ALA A 52 22.89 4.34 23.05
CA ALA A 52 22.18 5.45 22.43
C ALA A 52 21.16 4.94 21.41
N ARG A 53 20.20 5.77 21.07
CA ARG A 53 19.24 5.57 19.98
C ARG A 53 19.35 6.72 18.99
N GLU A 54 19.53 6.40 17.74
CA GLU A 54 19.56 7.39 16.68
C GLU A 54 18.19 7.41 15.94
N TYR A 55 17.70 8.62 15.69
CA TYR A 55 16.64 8.87 14.74
C TYR A 55 17.23 9.63 13.55
N LEU A 56 17.26 8.98 12.40
CA LEU A 56 17.65 9.62 11.14
C LEU A 56 16.35 10.10 10.46
N VAL A 57 16.21 11.41 10.34
CA VAL A 57 15.01 12.02 9.73
C VAL A 57 15.40 12.77 8.46
N ALA A 58 14.71 12.47 7.36
CA ALA A 58 14.86 13.21 6.11
C ALA A 58 14.15 14.56 6.21
N LEU A 59 14.84 15.64 5.87
CA LEU A 59 14.32 17.01 5.89
C LEU A 59 13.81 17.40 4.49
N PRO A 60 12.63 18.02 4.36
CA PRO A 60 12.12 18.48 3.07
C PRO A 60 13.10 19.44 2.39
N VAL A 61 13.44 19.15 1.15
CA VAL A 61 14.32 20.00 0.33
C VAL A 61 13.69 21.34 0.01
N GLU A 62 12.37 21.38 -0.02
CA GLU A 62 11.54 22.55 -0.32
C GLU A 62 11.63 23.63 0.77
N LEU A 63 11.94 23.23 2.01
CA LEU A 63 12.16 24.17 3.11
C LEU A 63 13.53 24.85 2.97
N ASN A 64 13.64 26.10 3.39
CA ASN A 64 14.92 26.80 3.46
C ASN A 64 15.76 26.27 4.66
N PRO A 65 17.07 26.61 4.74
CA PRO A 65 17.94 26.10 5.80
C PRO A 65 17.43 26.36 7.21
N ASP A 66 16.92 27.57 7.49
CA ASP A 66 16.44 27.94 8.82
C ASP A 66 15.18 27.18 9.20
N GLN A 67 14.27 27.00 8.25
CA GLN A 67 13.05 26.20 8.42
C GLN A 67 13.38 24.73 8.71
N ARG A 68 14.37 24.14 8.00
CA ARG A 68 14.83 22.78 8.27
C ARG A 68 15.39 22.62 9.67
N VAL A 69 16.21 23.56 10.11
CA VAL A 69 16.78 23.56 11.48
C VAL A 69 15.67 23.74 12.52
N ALA A 70 14.72 24.65 12.29
CA ALA A 70 13.59 24.87 13.19
C ALA A 70 12.72 23.61 13.32
N LEU A 71 12.40 22.94 12.19
CA LEU A 71 11.66 21.70 12.15
C LEU A 71 12.37 20.58 12.94
N ALA A 72 13.67 20.34 12.67
CA ALA A 72 14.43 19.32 13.37
C ALA A 72 14.52 19.59 14.89
N ARG A 73 14.74 20.85 15.27
CA ARG A 73 14.80 21.28 16.68
C ARG A 73 13.46 21.15 17.38
N GLY A 74 12.36 21.53 16.72
CA GLY A 74 11.01 21.37 17.23
C GLY A 74 10.67 19.91 17.51
N PHE A 75 10.94 19.04 16.56
CA PHE A 75 10.72 17.60 16.71
C PHE A 75 11.60 16.98 17.82
N SER A 76 12.87 17.39 17.93
CA SER A 76 13.75 16.94 19.00
C SER A 76 13.19 17.32 20.39
N ARG A 77 12.68 18.53 20.55
CA ARG A 77 12.06 18.97 21.81
C ARG A 77 10.84 18.11 22.15
N GLU A 78 9.94 17.86 21.20
CA GLU A 78 8.78 17.01 21.44
C GLU A 78 9.15 15.60 21.90
N LEU A 79 10.20 15.01 21.29
CA LEU A 79 10.71 13.71 21.72
C LEU A 79 11.32 13.77 23.13
N THR A 80 12.11 14.80 23.43
CA THR A 80 12.69 15.04 24.75
C THR A 80 11.62 15.19 25.81
N ASP A 81 10.59 16.00 25.54
CA ASP A 81 9.48 16.23 26.47
C ASP A 81 8.67 14.95 26.71
N ARG A 82 8.49 14.12 25.69
CA ARG A 82 7.72 12.87 25.79
C ARG A 82 8.47 11.75 26.52
N TYR A 83 9.75 11.60 26.25
CA TYR A 83 10.53 10.46 26.73
C TYR A 83 11.56 10.81 27.80
N GLN A 84 11.70 12.07 28.12
CA GLN A 84 12.58 12.61 29.16
C GLN A 84 14.07 12.24 28.95
N PHE A 85 14.49 11.99 27.70
CA PHE A 85 15.90 11.76 27.35
C PHE A 85 16.56 13.04 26.81
N ALA A 86 17.89 13.05 26.75
CA ALA A 86 18.64 14.07 26.02
C ALA A 86 18.82 13.68 24.55
N ILE A 87 18.83 14.69 23.67
CA ILE A 87 19.11 14.52 22.24
C ILE A 87 20.27 15.43 21.84
N ASP A 88 21.29 14.83 21.20
CA ASP A 88 22.25 15.55 20.38
C ASP A 88 21.71 15.63 18.95
N LEU A 89 21.56 16.85 18.42
CA LEU A 89 20.97 17.14 17.13
C LEU A 89 22.03 17.66 16.17
N SER A 90 22.25 16.91 15.07
CA SER A 90 23.11 17.31 13.95
C SER A 90 22.29 17.39 12.67
N VAL A 91 22.33 18.53 11.97
CA VAL A 91 21.65 18.74 10.69
C VAL A 91 22.70 18.73 9.57
N HIS A 92 22.46 17.88 8.57
CA HIS A 92 23.40 17.69 7.46
C HIS A 92 22.79 18.16 6.15
N ALA A 93 23.61 18.89 5.38
CA ALA A 93 23.35 19.14 3.96
C ALA A 93 23.87 17.97 3.11
N PRO A 94 23.35 17.79 1.89
CA PRO A 94 23.90 16.84 0.95
C PRO A 94 25.38 17.10 0.71
N ARG A 95 26.17 16.04 0.60
CA ARG A 95 27.59 16.17 0.26
C ARG A 95 27.75 16.29 -1.25
N ASP A 96 28.70 17.11 -1.67
CA ASP A 96 29.05 17.27 -3.09
C ASP A 96 30.07 16.20 -3.48
N TYR A 97 29.58 15.03 -3.92
CA TYR A 97 30.38 13.97 -4.53
C TYR A 97 29.57 13.20 -5.59
N PRO A 98 30.22 12.58 -6.59
CA PRO A 98 29.52 11.82 -7.62
C PRO A 98 28.59 10.74 -7.05
N GLY A 99 27.31 10.78 -7.43
CA GLY A 99 26.28 9.85 -6.94
C GLY A 99 25.57 10.29 -5.66
N SER A 100 25.92 11.43 -5.05
CA SER A 100 25.13 12.03 -3.98
C SER A 100 23.82 12.63 -4.51
N ASP A 101 22.71 12.38 -3.82
CA ASP A 101 21.45 13.07 -4.12
C ASP A 101 21.48 14.48 -3.49
N PRO A 102 21.43 15.56 -4.31
CA PRO A 102 21.46 16.94 -3.81
C PRO A 102 20.24 17.30 -2.94
N ARG A 103 19.21 16.43 -2.89
CA ARG A 103 18.03 16.61 -2.06
C ARG A 103 18.13 15.95 -0.70
N ASN A 104 19.21 15.23 -0.42
CA ASN A 104 19.39 14.42 0.81
C ASN A 104 19.76 15.27 2.02
N PHE A 105 18.91 16.26 2.33
CA PHE A 105 18.96 16.96 3.62
C PHE A 105 18.42 16.05 4.71
N HIS A 106 19.14 15.89 5.81
CA HIS A 106 18.73 15.02 6.90
C HIS A 106 19.26 15.49 8.25
N ALA A 107 18.63 15.02 9.31
CA ALA A 107 19.09 15.28 10.66
C ALA A 107 19.30 13.96 11.42
N HIS A 108 20.37 13.89 12.18
CA HIS A 108 20.66 12.87 13.16
C HIS A 108 20.24 13.37 14.53
N LEU A 109 19.35 12.64 15.20
CA LEU A 109 18.91 12.88 16.56
C LEU A 109 19.42 11.72 17.40
N LEU A 110 20.56 11.90 18.07
CA LEU A 110 21.17 10.89 18.92
C LEU A 110 20.65 11.05 20.34
N ALA A 111 19.76 10.15 20.75
CA ALA A 111 19.09 10.16 22.03
C ALA A 111 19.76 9.22 23.04
N THR A 112 19.79 9.63 24.32
CA THR A 112 20.18 8.72 25.40
C THR A 112 19.13 7.63 25.58
N THR A 113 19.53 6.45 26.04
CA THR A 113 18.60 5.34 26.34
C THR A 113 17.99 5.42 27.74
N ARG A 114 18.41 6.44 28.49
CA ARG A 114 17.94 6.71 29.85
C ARG A 114 17.35 8.10 29.95
N GLU A 115 16.40 8.26 30.84
CA GLU A 115 15.86 9.57 31.22
C GLU A 115 16.93 10.41 31.87
N VAL A 116 16.88 11.72 31.64
CA VAL A 116 17.80 12.70 32.22
C VAL A 116 17.10 13.44 33.36
N GLY A 117 17.62 13.30 34.56
CA GLY A 117 17.18 14.04 35.74
C GLY A 117 18.24 15.05 36.20
N VAL A 118 17.97 15.72 37.32
CA VAL A 118 18.87 16.72 37.91
C VAL A 118 20.26 16.12 38.24
N GLU A 119 20.29 14.87 38.68
CA GLU A 119 21.51 14.12 39.06
C GLU A 119 22.19 13.38 37.88
N GLY A 120 21.69 13.59 36.64
CA GLY A 120 22.20 12.91 35.44
C GLY A 120 21.28 11.82 34.90
N LEU A 121 21.88 10.75 34.34
CA LEU A 121 21.11 9.65 33.72
C LEU A 121 20.45 8.78 34.80
N THR A 122 19.12 8.57 34.67
CA THR A 122 18.30 7.83 35.63
C THR A 122 17.87 6.47 35.08
N ARG A 123 16.57 6.11 35.14
CA ARG A 123 16.03 4.87 34.64
C ARG A 123 16.01 4.80 33.11
N LYS A 124 15.88 3.59 32.58
CA LYS A 124 15.66 3.41 31.13
C LYS A 124 14.38 4.10 30.70
N THR A 125 14.43 4.76 29.52
CA THR A 125 13.25 5.34 28.92
C THR A 125 12.25 4.24 28.54
N THR A 126 10.98 4.59 28.41
CA THR A 126 9.94 3.64 28.03
C THR A 126 10.21 2.99 26.66
N LEU A 127 10.91 3.68 25.75
CA LEU A 127 11.31 3.13 24.44
C LEU A 127 12.34 2.00 24.53
N GLU A 128 13.10 1.93 25.61
CA GLU A 128 14.15 0.92 25.82
C GLU A 128 13.65 -0.27 26.67
N MET A 129 12.41 -0.23 27.13
CA MET A 129 11.77 -1.34 27.82
C MET A 129 11.34 -2.39 26.80
N ASN A 130 11.51 -3.67 27.18
CA ASN A 130 10.94 -4.77 26.39
C ASN A 130 9.41 -4.80 26.49
N ASP A 131 8.75 -5.51 25.58
CA ASP A 131 7.28 -5.52 25.54
C ASP A 131 6.63 -6.18 26.75
N ALA A 132 7.35 -7.06 27.48
CA ALA A 132 6.86 -7.64 28.74
C ALA A 132 6.74 -6.57 29.82
N MET A 133 7.84 -5.81 30.05
CA MET A 133 7.82 -4.71 31.01
C MET A 133 6.82 -3.61 30.64
N ARG A 134 6.69 -3.32 29.35
CA ARG A 134 5.71 -2.33 28.86
C ARG A 134 4.28 -2.78 29.16
N ARG A 135 3.98 -4.06 28.98
CA ARG A 135 2.66 -4.64 29.30
C ARG A 135 2.34 -4.56 30.78
N GLU A 136 3.31 -4.83 31.64
CA GLU A 136 3.15 -4.69 33.10
C GLU A 136 2.83 -3.26 33.51
N LEU A 137 3.36 -2.28 32.79
CA LEU A 137 3.10 -0.85 33.02
C LEU A 137 1.87 -0.32 32.28
N GLY A 138 1.10 -1.16 31.59
CA GLY A 138 -0.06 -0.73 30.78
C GLY A 138 0.32 0.08 29.54
N LEU A 139 1.58 0.01 29.10
CA LEU A 139 2.07 0.74 27.92
C LEU A 139 1.85 -0.08 26.65
N PRO A 140 1.61 0.59 25.50
CA PRO A 140 1.50 -0.11 24.23
C PRO A 140 2.84 -0.74 23.82
N PRO A 141 2.85 -1.77 22.94
CA PRO A 141 4.06 -2.39 22.43
C PRO A 141 5.04 -1.37 21.79
N THR A 142 6.33 -1.66 21.82
CA THR A 142 7.37 -0.77 21.25
C THR A 142 7.12 -0.42 19.79
N VAL A 143 6.59 -1.36 19.00
CA VAL A 143 6.27 -1.12 17.58
C VAL A 143 5.21 -0.02 17.40
N SER A 144 4.21 0.03 18.28
CA SER A 144 3.18 1.08 18.26
C SER A 144 3.76 2.44 18.58
N GLU A 145 4.72 2.50 19.50
CA GLU A 145 5.43 3.73 19.86
C GLU A 145 6.28 4.26 18.70
N LEU A 146 7.00 3.36 18.01
CA LEU A 146 7.76 3.73 16.82
C LEU A 146 6.86 4.24 15.68
N PHE A 147 5.69 3.62 15.51
CA PHE A 147 4.69 4.10 14.56
C PHE A 147 4.17 5.50 14.93
N HIS A 148 3.94 5.75 16.23
CA HIS A 148 3.56 7.06 16.74
C HIS A 148 4.62 8.13 16.45
N VAL A 149 5.90 7.83 16.69
CA VAL A 149 7.02 8.74 16.39
C VAL A 149 7.06 9.08 14.90
N ARG A 150 6.90 8.08 14.02
CA ARG A 150 6.84 8.28 12.56
C ARG A 150 5.66 9.15 12.12
N LYS A 151 4.48 8.89 12.68
CA LYS A 151 3.27 9.68 12.43
C LYS A 151 3.47 11.12 12.87
N ARG A 152 4.07 11.34 14.05
CA ARG A 152 4.32 12.66 14.57
C ARG A 152 5.31 13.45 13.71
N TRP A 153 6.41 12.81 13.29
CA TRP A 153 7.35 13.39 12.33
C TRP A 153 6.64 13.87 11.05
N ALA A 154 5.84 13.02 10.43
CA ALA A 154 5.10 13.40 9.24
C ALA A 154 4.14 14.58 9.49
N SER A 155 3.51 14.63 10.66
CA SER A 155 2.60 15.73 11.02
C SER A 155 3.33 17.07 11.13
N VAL A 156 4.43 17.14 11.89
CA VAL A 156 5.19 18.39 12.07
C VAL A 156 5.89 18.86 10.80
N ALA A 157 6.40 17.91 10.01
CA ALA A 157 6.99 18.23 8.71
C ALA A 157 5.94 18.79 7.72
N ASN A 158 4.73 18.21 7.68
CA ASN A 158 3.64 18.69 6.86
C ASN A 158 3.11 20.04 7.33
N GLU A 159 3.17 20.32 8.62
CA GLU A 159 2.84 21.63 9.17
C GLU A 159 3.83 22.69 8.72
N SER A 160 5.13 22.42 8.85
CA SER A 160 6.17 23.32 8.37
C SER A 160 6.11 23.57 6.85
N LEU A 161 5.78 22.55 6.06
CA LEU A 161 5.57 22.69 4.61
C LEU A 161 4.36 23.59 4.31
N ARG A 162 3.25 23.41 5.05
CA ARG A 162 2.05 24.25 4.89
C ARG A 162 2.32 25.70 5.25
N GLU A 163 3.03 25.95 6.35
CA GLU A 163 3.42 27.30 6.79
C GLU A 163 4.32 28.00 5.77
N ALA A 164 5.16 27.22 5.09
CA ALA A 164 6.00 27.71 3.99
C ALA A 164 5.25 27.89 2.65
N GLY A 165 3.94 27.58 2.59
CA GLY A 165 3.14 27.67 1.36
C GLY A 165 3.48 26.58 0.33
N ILE A 166 4.01 25.42 0.77
CA ILE A 166 4.47 24.32 -0.09
C ILE A 166 3.42 23.20 -0.09
N ASP A 167 3.07 22.70 -1.29
CA ASP A 167 2.06 21.64 -1.44
C ASP A 167 2.60 20.21 -1.23
N ALA A 168 3.92 20.04 -1.19
CA ALA A 168 4.53 18.72 -0.91
C ALA A 168 4.09 18.19 0.46
N ARG A 169 3.86 16.88 0.56
CA ARG A 169 3.45 16.22 1.81
C ARG A 169 4.22 14.93 2.02
N ILE A 170 4.46 14.60 3.28
CA ILE A 170 5.07 13.35 3.75
C ILE A 170 3.96 12.44 4.28
N ASP A 171 3.99 11.17 3.91
CA ASP A 171 3.12 10.13 4.48
C ASP A 171 3.98 9.09 5.22
N HIS A 172 3.66 8.85 6.49
CA HIS A 172 4.37 7.90 7.36
C HIS A 172 3.96 6.44 7.16
N ARG A 173 2.88 6.19 6.41
CA ARG A 173 2.35 4.85 6.17
C ARG A 173 3.24 4.09 5.19
N SER A 174 3.12 2.76 5.18
CA SER A 174 3.78 1.93 4.16
C SER A 174 3.25 2.27 2.76
N LEU A 175 4.04 1.99 1.72
CA LEU A 175 3.62 2.22 0.33
C LEU A 175 2.30 1.52 0.00
N ALA A 176 2.13 0.29 0.46
CA ALA A 176 0.88 -0.45 0.29
C ALA A 176 -0.32 0.24 0.96
N ALA A 177 -0.14 0.77 2.19
CA ALA A 177 -1.19 1.51 2.90
C ALA A 177 -1.52 2.87 2.27
N GLN A 178 -0.59 3.41 1.45
CA GLN A 178 -0.78 4.60 0.64
C GLN A 178 -1.44 4.30 -0.71
N GLY A 179 -1.67 3.04 -1.05
CA GLY A 179 -2.16 2.61 -2.35
C GLY A 179 -1.09 2.68 -3.47
N ILE A 180 0.18 2.80 -3.09
CA ILE A 180 1.29 2.89 -4.04
C ILE A 180 1.78 1.48 -4.35
N ASP A 181 1.58 1.06 -5.59
CA ASP A 181 2.02 -0.25 -6.08
C ASP A 181 3.50 -0.23 -6.47
N ARG A 182 4.37 -0.19 -5.47
CA ARG A 182 5.82 -0.22 -5.62
C ARG A 182 6.46 -1.03 -4.51
N GLU A 183 7.43 -1.88 -4.85
CA GLU A 183 8.25 -2.58 -3.88
C GLU A 183 9.14 -1.59 -3.11
N PRO A 184 9.17 -1.63 -1.76
CA PRO A 184 10.06 -0.79 -0.98
C PRO A 184 11.53 -1.15 -1.24
N TYR A 185 12.36 -0.14 -1.51
CA TYR A 185 13.79 -0.36 -1.67
C TYR A 185 14.43 -0.81 -0.35
N PRO A 186 15.31 -1.81 -0.34
CA PRO A 186 15.93 -2.32 0.87
C PRO A 186 16.86 -1.28 1.49
N TYR A 187 16.89 -1.26 2.82
CA TYR A 187 17.90 -0.49 3.55
C TYR A 187 19.26 -1.16 3.39
N LEU A 188 20.23 -0.40 2.88
CA LEU A 188 21.61 -0.87 2.81
C LEU A 188 22.33 -0.57 4.15
N PRO A 189 22.86 -1.58 4.86
CA PRO A 189 23.62 -1.35 6.10
C PRO A 189 24.78 -0.40 5.88
N HIS A 190 25.05 0.44 6.85
CA HIS A 190 26.13 1.45 6.75
C HIS A 190 27.49 0.85 6.40
N SER A 191 27.84 -0.31 6.96
CA SER A 191 29.06 -1.04 6.62
C SER A 191 29.13 -1.40 5.12
N ALA A 192 28.05 -1.92 4.56
CA ALA A 192 27.96 -2.25 3.15
C ALA A 192 28.08 -1.00 2.28
N PHE A 193 27.38 0.07 2.65
CA PHE A 193 27.48 1.37 1.98
C PHE A 193 28.90 1.92 2.00
N GLN A 194 29.61 1.89 3.14
CA GLN A 194 30.99 2.36 3.25
C GLN A 194 31.95 1.52 2.41
N MET A 195 31.82 0.19 2.42
CA MET A 195 32.62 -0.68 1.54
C MET A 195 32.47 -0.28 0.07
N GLU A 196 31.23 -0.15 -0.41
CA GLU A 196 30.95 0.21 -1.81
C GLU A 196 31.43 1.61 -2.16
N ARG A 197 31.30 2.55 -1.24
CA ARG A 197 31.84 3.91 -1.39
C ARG A 197 33.34 3.95 -1.58
N HIS A 198 34.07 3.00 -0.97
CA HIS A 198 35.50 2.84 -1.14
C HIS A 198 35.89 1.94 -2.32
N GLY A 199 34.93 1.57 -3.17
CA GLY A 199 35.16 0.76 -4.36
C GLY A 199 35.22 -0.76 -4.09
N PHE A 200 34.89 -1.21 -2.88
CA PHE A 200 34.83 -2.62 -2.54
C PHE A 200 33.42 -3.18 -2.75
N LEU A 201 33.31 -4.38 -3.28
CA LEU A 201 32.02 -5.06 -3.41
C LEU A 201 31.52 -5.51 -2.03
N SER A 202 30.30 -5.13 -1.70
CA SER A 202 29.61 -5.64 -0.52
C SER A 202 28.75 -6.84 -0.87
N VAL A 203 29.14 -8.02 -0.41
CA VAL A 203 28.35 -9.25 -0.59
C VAL A 203 26.93 -9.08 -0.02
N GLN A 204 26.81 -8.42 1.15
CA GLN A 204 25.53 -8.14 1.77
C GLN A 204 24.70 -7.16 0.94
N GLY A 205 25.35 -6.10 0.41
CA GLY A 205 24.68 -5.13 -0.46
C GLY A 205 24.16 -5.78 -1.74
N GLU A 206 24.97 -6.63 -2.38
CA GLU A 206 24.56 -7.33 -3.59
C GLU A 206 23.41 -8.32 -3.33
N ARG A 207 23.46 -9.06 -2.24
CA ARG A 207 22.36 -9.94 -1.83
C ARG A 207 21.05 -9.19 -1.65
N LEU A 208 21.08 -8.06 -0.95
CA LEU A 208 19.87 -7.23 -0.73
C LEU A 208 19.30 -6.68 -2.05
N ARG A 209 20.17 -6.27 -2.97
CA ARG A 209 19.75 -5.82 -4.31
C ARG A 209 19.17 -6.96 -5.13
N GLN A 210 19.76 -8.16 -5.04
CA GLN A 210 19.24 -9.34 -5.73
C GLN A 210 17.86 -9.72 -5.19
N GLU A 211 17.70 -9.84 -3.87
CA GLU A 211 16.42 -10.10 -3.22
C GLU A 211 15.34 -9.05 -3.59
N TYR A 212 15.76 -7.79 -3.72
CA TYR A 212 14.86 -6.73 -4.19
C TYR A 212 14.41 -6.93 -5.64
N ARG A 213 15.35 -7.25 -6.56
CA ARG A 213 15.02 -7.53 -7.97
C ARG A 213 14.03 -8.68 -8.08
N GLU A 214 14.27 -9.77 -7.34
CA GLU A 214 13.39 -10.94 -7.31
C GLU A 214 11.98 -10.59 -6.82
N ARG A 215 11.86 -9.80 -5.75
CA ARG A 215 10.55 -9.34 -5.27
C ARG A 215 9.84 -8.44 -6.28
N VAL A 216 10.56 -7.53 -6.94
CA VAL A 216 9.99 -6.68 -8.00
C VAL A 216 9.47 -7.53 -9.16
N GLU A 217 10.23 -8.55 -9.56
CA GLU A 217 9.85 -9.44 -10.67
C GLU A 217 8.65 -10.30 -10.29
N ALA A 218 8.66 -10.96 -9.14
CA ALA A 218 7.53 -11.73 -8.63
C ALA A 218 6.24 -10.89 -8.53
N ARG A 219 6.36 -9.61 -8.12
CA ARG A 219 5.22 -8.69 -8.07
C ARG A 219 4.68 -8.36 -9.46
N ARG A 220 5.56 -8.16 -10.45
CA ARG A 220 5.16 -7.94 -11.84
C ARG A 220 4.45 -9.16 -12.42
N GLU A 221 4.99 -10.34 -12.20
CA GLU A 221 4.38 -11.60 -12.63
C GLU A 221 3.00 -11.80 -12.01
N ALA A 222 2.87 -11.54 -10.69
CA ALA A 222 1.58 -11.60 -10.01
C ALA A 222 0.56 -10.60 -10.58
N ALA A 223 0.98 -9.37 -10.89
CA ALA A 223 0.13 -8.36 -11.51
C ALA A 223 -0.30 -8.78 -12.93
N HIS A 224 0.60 -9.35 -13.73
CA HIS A 224 0.28 -9.90 -15.05
C HIS A 224 -0.70 -11.07 -14.97
N ALA A 225 -0.49 -12.01 -14.05
CA ALA A 225 -1.40 -13.14 -13.83
C ALA A 225 -2.80 -12.65 -13.42
N LEU A 226 -2.88 -11.66 -12.53
CA LEU A 226 -4.15 -11.08 -12.10
C LEU A 226 -4.87 -10.37 -13.25
N SER A 227 -4.15 -9.61 -14.09
CA SER A 227 -4.72 -8.95 -15.26
C SER A 227 -5.24 -9.95 -16.29
N ALA A 228 -4.50 -11.02 -16.56
CA ALA A 228 -4.92 -12.10 -17.44
C ALA A 228 -6.18 -12.81 -16.91
N SER A 229 -6.21 -13.11 -15.61
CA SER A 229 -7.38 -13.69 -14.95
C SER A 229 -8.63 -12.79 -15.05
N ARG A 230 -8.47 -11.48 -14.92
CA ARG A 230 -9.58 -10.52 -15.10
C ARG A 230 -10.11 -10.53 -16.53
N VAL A 231 -9.22 -10.50 -17.52
CA VAL A 231 -9.61 -10.55 -18.93
C VAL A 231 -10.38 -11.84 -19.26
N THR A 232 -9.92 -12.99 -18.74
CA THR A 232 -10.65 -14.27 -18.96
C THR A 232 -12.01 -14.28 -18.25
N ALA A 233 -12.09 -13.77 -17.03
CA ALA A 233 -13.36 -13.65 -16.31
C ALA A 233 -14.36 -12.73 -17.02
N GLU A 234 -13.92 -11.59 -17.56
CA GLU A 234 -14.74 -10.68 -18.34
C GLU A 234 -15.21 -11.32 -19.66
N ALA A 235 -14.35 -12.08 -20.34
CA ALA A 235 -14.73 -12.81 -21.55
C ALA A 235 -15.79 -13.90 -21.26
N GLN A 236 -15.64 -14.63 -20.16
CA GLN A 236 -16.63 -15.62 -19.71
C GLN A 236 -17.97 -14.96 -19.34
N ALA A 237 -17.92 -13.82 -18.64
CA ALA A 237 -19.14 -13.08 -18.29
C ALA A 237 -19.88 -12.58 -19.54
N ARG A 238 -19.17 -12.09 -20.58
CA ARG A 238 -19.78 -11.70 -21.87
C ARG A 238 -20.40 -12.90 -22.59
N GLY A 239 -19.72 -14.04 -22.65
CA GLY A 239 -20.28 -15.28 -23.23
C GLY A 239 -21.58 -15.71 -22.54
N LEU A 240 -21.66 -15.66 -21.20
CA LEU A 240 -22.85 -15.96 -20.44
C LEU A 240 -24.02 -15.00 -20.73
N THR A 241 -23.72 -13.70 -20.93
CA THR A 241 -24.75 -12.72 -21.30
C THR A 241 -25.25 -12.92 -22.71
N GLU A 242 -24.40 -13.26 -23.68
CA GLU A 242 -24.80 -13.58 -25.06
C GLU A 242 -25.67 -14.85 -25.10
N ASP A 243 -25.28 -15.90 -24.36
CA ASP A 243 -26.06 -17.13 -24.28
C ASP A 243 -27.44 -16.93 -23.62
N THR A 244 -27.53 -16.10 -22.58
CA THR A 244 -28.82 -15.73 -21.95
C THR A 244 -29.67 -14.91 -22.89
N GLN A 245 -29.10 -14.02 -23.70
CA GLN A 245 -29.84 -13.29 -24.73
C GLN A 245 -30.37 -14.22 -25.83
N ARG A 246 -29.53 -15.12 -26.37
CA ARG A 246 -29.94 -16.13 -27.34
C ARG A 246 -31.07 -17.01 -26.82
N LEU A 247 -30.95 -17.50 -25.58
CA LEU A 247 -32.05 -18.29 -24.96
C LEU A 247 -33.34 -17.49 -24.77
N SER A 248 -33.26 -16.20 -24.49
CA SER A 248 -34.42 -15.32 -24.38
C SER A 248 -35.08 -15.06 -25.75
N GLU A 249 -34.27 -14.90 -26.81
CA GLU A 249 -34.74 -14.76 -28.18
C GLU A 249 -35.37 -16.05 -28.71
N ASP A 250 -34.77 -17.21 -28.43
CA ASP A 250 -35.33 -18.51 -28.78
C ASP A 250 -36.66 -18.80 -28.05
N ARG A 251 -36.79 -18.37 -26.78
CA ARG A 251 -38.07 -18.42 -26.08
C ARG A 251 -39.12 -17.53 -26.72
N ARG A 252 -38.75 -16.37 -27.28
CA ARG A 252 -39.64 -15.47 -27.99
C ARG A 252 -39.99 -15.98 -29.38
N ARG A 253 -39.12 -16.76 -30.04
CA ARG A 253 -39.36 -17.38 -31.35
C ARG A 253 -40.15 -18.69 -31.28
N LYS A 254 -40.17 -19.40 -30.16
CA LYS A 254 -41.03 -20.56 -29.98
C LYS A 254 -42.49 -20.09 -30.05
N PRO A 255 -43.33 -20.76 -30.94
CA PRO A 255 -44.69 -20.33 -31.13
C PRO A 255 -45.43 -20.28 -29.79
N GLN A 256 -46.01 -19.22 -29.66
CA GLN A 256 -46.68 -18.67 -28.53
C GLN A 256 -47.74 -19.59 -28.03
N SER A 257 -47.78 -19.64 -26.77
CA SER A 257 -48.80 -20.14 -25.91
C SER A 257 -49.52 -21.42 -26.35
N SER A 258 -49.65 -22.33 -25.39
CA SER A 258 -50.52 -23.52 -25.53
C SER A 258 -51.92 -23.21 -26.07
N GLU A 259 -52.35 -21.95 -26.05
CA GLU A 259 -53.57 -21.45 -26.60
C GLU A 259 -53.58 -21.35 -28.14
N GLU A 260 -52.52 -20.90 -28.78
CA GLU A 260 -52.40 -20.87 -30.23
C GLU A 260 -52.36 -22.28 -30.84
N VAL A 261 -51.60 -23.17 -30.22
CA VAL A 261 -51.58 -24.60 -30.62
C VAL A 261 -52.94 -25.25 -30.43
N ARG A 262 -53.63 -24.96 -29.34
CA ARG A 262 -54.98 -25.43 -29.07
C ARG A 262 -56.00 -24.82 -30.06
N ARG A 263 -55.87 -23.55 -30.41
CA ARG A 263 -56.74 -22.90 -31.42
C ARG A 263 -56.52 -23.53 -32.78
N GLN A 264 -55.29 -23.69 -33.23
CA GLN A 264 -54.95 -24.34 -34.51
C GLN A 264 -55.45 -25.79 -34.56
N ALA A 265 -55.27 -26.55 -33.49
CA ALA A 265 -55.77 -27.92 -33.39
C ALA A 265 -57.31 -27.97 -33.44
N ARG A 266 -57.95 -27.00 -32.80
CA ARG A 266 -59.45 -26.88 -32.83
C ARG A 266 -60.00 -26.50 -34.23
N GLU A 267 -59.34 -25.59 -34.92
CA GLU A 267 -59.63 -25.19 -36.28
C GLU A 267 -59.43 -26.37 -37.24
N ASN A 268 -58.38 -27.11 -37.15
CA ASN A 268 -58.17 -28.31 -37.98
C ASN A 268 -59.19 -29.42 -37.69
N TRP A 269 -59.56 -29.61 -36.41
CA TRP A 269 -60.56 -30.56 -36.02
C TRP A 269 -61.95 -30.17 -36.56
N LEU A 270 -62.30 -28.89 -36.55
CA LEU A 270 -63.55 -28.41 -37.12
C LEU A 270 -63.64 -28.61 -38.64
N LYS A 271 -62.55 -28.33 -39.38
CA LYS A 271 -62.47 -28.58 -40.82
C LYS A 271 -62.64 -30.07 -41.15
N MET A 272 -61.94 -30.93 -40.45
CA MET A 272 -62.05 -32.37 -40.64
C MET A 272 -63.47 -32.90 -40.35
N ARG A 273 -64.15 -32.35 -39.36
CA ARG A 273 -65.48 -32.70 -39.00
C ARG A 273 -66.53 -32.21 -40.05
N GLU A 274 -66.26 -31.08 -40.67
CA GLU A 274 -67.10 -30.53 -41.75
C GLU A 274 -66.95 -31.37 -43.04
N GLU A 275 -65.73 -31.73 -43.39
CA GLU A 275 -65.38 -32.62 -44.49
C GLU A 275 -66.05 -34.00 -44.31
N MET A 276 -66.07 -34.58 -43.13
CA MET A 276 -66.74 -35.84 -42.82
C MET A 276 -68.27 -35.74 -42.93
N ARG A 277 -68.83 -34.57 -42.55
CA ARG A 277 -70.29 -34.32 -42.71
C ARG A 277 -70.70 -34.21 -44.20
N GLU A 278 -69.84 -33.53 -45.00
CA GLU A 278 -70.06 -33.42 -46.43
C GLU A 278 -69.96 -34.78 -47.13
N GLN A 279 -69.00 -35.60 -46.78
CA GLN A 279 -68.84 -36.96 -47.27
C GLN A 279 -70.06 -37.85 -46.88
N SER A 280 -70.58 -37.70 -45.67
CA SER A 280 -71.73 -38.43 -45.18
C SER A 280 -73.03 -37.99 -45.90
N ARG A 281 -73.16 -36.70 -46.28
CA ARG A 281 -74.25 -36.19 -47.07
C ARG A 281 -74.20 -36.70 -48.53
N ALA A 282 -73.00 -36.66 -49.14
CA ALA A 282 -72.78 -37.16 -50.50
C ALA A 282 -72.98 -38.69 -50.60
N GLY A 283 -72.64 -39.46 -49.56
CA GLY A 283 -72.86 -40.88 -49.46
C GLY A 283 -74.35 -41.24 -49.24
N GLY A 284 -75.13 -40.36 -48.57
CA GLY A 284 -76.57 -40.54 -48.33
C GLY A 284 -77.47 -40.24 -49.52
N GLU A 285 -76.97 -39.41 -50.44
CA GLU A 285 -77.71 -39.15 -51.71
C GLU A 285 -77.55 -40.29 -52.74
N ARG A 286 -76.45 -41.01 -52.76
CA ARG A 286 -76.28 -42.15 -53.65
C ARG A 286 -77.07 -43.40 -53.22
N SER A 287 -77.56 -43.52 -52.03
CA SER A 287 -78.32 -44.62 -51.52
C SER A 287 -79.82 -44.43 -51.74
N ARG A 288 -80.31 -43.24 -52.19
CA ARG A 288 -81.73 -42.96 -52.45
C ARG A 288 -82.13 -43.08 -53.91
N ASP A 289 -81.14 -43.07 -54.82
CA ASP A 289 -81.42 -43.18 -56.24
C ASP A 289 -81.39 -44.65 -56.72
N ASP A 290 -80.94 -45.60 -55.93
CA ASP A 290 -80.97 -47.03 -56.27
C ASP A 290 -82.23 -47.79 -55.84
N ASP A 291 -83.16 -47.16 -55.10
CA ASP A 291 -84.38 -47.82 -54.60
C ASP A 291 -85.64 -47.44 -55.41
N LEU A 292 -85.51 -46.78 -56.57
CA LEU A 292 -86.64 -46.36 -57.41
C LEU A 292 -86.60 -46.95 -58.82
N SER A 293 -86.03 -48.17 -59.01
CA SER A 293 -86.18 -48.91 -60.27
C SER A 293 -86.38 -50.42 -60.03
N LEU A 294 -87.58 -50.82 -59.65
CA LEU A 294 -88.21 -52.15 -59.92
C LEU A 294 -89.70 -51.94 -59.98
#